data_62aa285b92176eabb3fec6b5af550625
#
_entry.id   62aa285b92176eabb3fec6b5af550625
#
_cell.length_a   1.000
_cell.length_b   1.000
_cell.length_c   1.000
_cell.angle_alpha   90.00
_cell.angle_beta   90.00
_cell.angle_gamma   90.00
#
_symmetry.space_group_name_H-M   'P 1'
#
loop_
_entity.id
_entity.type
_entity.pdbx_description
1 polymer ?
#
loop_
_entity_poly.entity_id
_entity_poly.type
_entity_poly.pdbx_seq_one_letter_code
_entity_poly.pdbx_strand_id
1 'polypeptide(L)'
;MGMDEPGAGHGSAGDAAQGWPVFAVLDRSTLPEEIANRLLELIKAERLRPGDKLPAERSLAAEMQVSRPVLREALRALAIMKVVEIRQGSGTYITSLEPQQLVSHLDFVFSKDTVALAKVLEARRVLEVGNVRLAAVRIDPHQVERLEAVLGEMRAAVDDADRFSTLDIAFHDAVSEAAGNFLLAQFMRIINTLAKVSRERTGASRGVRERALRDHEPLVEALRAGDPDAAARAMQAHLDHVEHALGAAAS
;
A
#
# COMPACT_ATOMS: atom_id res chain seq x y z
N MET A 1 -41.50 43.77 57.66
CA MET A 1 -40.32 43.94 58.47
C MET A 1 -39.31 42.87 58.16
N GLY A 2 -38.15 43.24 57.61
CA GLY A 2 -36.91 42.53 57.48
C GLY A 2 -36.89 41.57 56.23
N MET A 3 -36.34 41.97 55.07
CA MET A 3 -34.90 42.04 54.78
C MET A 3 -34.24 40.64 55.03
N ASP A 4 -33.69 39.95 54.08
CA ASP A 4 -32.49 40.25 53.31
C ASP A 4 -32.31 39.21 52.22
N GLU A 5 -31.94 39.60 51.01
CA GLU A 5 -31.06 38.93 50.12
C GLU A 5 -29.59 38.94 50.66
N PRO A 6 -28.60 38.30 50.07
CA PRO A 6 -28.46 37.63 48.77
C PRO A 6 -27.64 36.35 48.84
N GLY A 7 -27.72 35.52 47.82
CA GLY A 7 -26.79 34.42 47.63
C GLY A 7 -26.29 34.38 46.20
N ALA A 8 -25.10 34.85 46.01
CA ALA A 8 -24.39 34.91 44.74
C ALA A 8 -24.28 33.55 44.06
N GLY A 9 -24.76 33.48 42.83
CA GLY A 9 -24.50 32.37 41.94
C GLY A 9 -23.03 32.29 41.55
N HIS A 10 -22.46 31.13 41.72
CA HIS A 10 -21.21 30.77 41.06
C HIS A 10 -21.56 30.05 39.78
N GLY A 11 -21.32 30.75 38.70
CA GLY A 11 -21.36 30.19 37.37
C GLY A 11 -20.38 29.04 37.26
N SER A 12 -20.89 27.88 36.97
CA SER A 12 -20.08 26.75 36.52
C SER A 12 -19.55 27.07 35.13
N ALA A 13 -18.23 27.16 35.06
CA ALA A 13 -17.49 27.29 33.83
C ALA A 13 -17.85 26.17 32.86
N GLY A 14 -18.06 26.59 31.65
CA GLY A 14 -18.48 25.83 30.51
C GLY A 14 -17.77 24.50 30.31
N ASP A 15 -18.61 23.55 30.18
CA ASP A 15 -18.34 22.32 29.41
C ASP A 15 -18.10 22.76 27.95
N ALA A 16 -16.83 22.93 27.59
CA ALA A 16 -16.43 23.12 26.21
C ALA A 16 -16.67 21.79 25.50
N ALA A 17 -17.92 21.56 25.09
CA ALA A 17 -18.24 20.57 24.12
C ALA A 17 -17.25 20.73 22.95
N GLN A 18 -16.34 19.79 22.80
CA GLN A 18 -15.55 19.59 21.60
C GLN A 18 -16.52 19.23 20.48
N GLY A 19 -17.25 20.24 20.00
CA GLY A 19 -18.10 20.10 18.82
C GLY A 19 -17.21 19.83 17.62
N TRP A 20 -17.45 18.71 16.98
CA TRP A 20 -16.95 18.50 15.63
C TRP A 20 -17.32 19.71 14.79
N PRO A 21 -16.41 20.19 13.90
CA PRO A 21 -16.77 21.25 12.98
C PRO A 21 -18.08 20.87 12.28
N VAL A 22 -19.06 21.77 12.30
CA VAL A 22 -20.37 21.53 11.69
C VAL A 22 -20.12 21.37 10.18
N PHE A 23 -20.11 20.13 9.74
CA PHE A 23 -20.13 19.84 8.32
C PHE A 23 -21.54 20.18 7.83
N ALA A 24 -21.64 21.15 6.93
CA ALA A 24 -22.90 21.47 6.27
C ALA A 24 -23.45 20.20 5.60
N VAL A 25 -24.77 20.04 5.65
CA VAL A 25 -25.45 18.94 4.95
C VAL A 25 -25.11 19.05 3.47
N LEU A 26 -24.30 18.10 2.99
CA LEU A 26 -24.05 17.96 1.55
C LEU A 26 -25.27 17.29 0.92
N ASP A 27 -25.82 17.92 -0.08
CA ASP A 27 -26.88 17.33 -0.89
C ASP A 27 -26.30 16.07 -1.57
N ARG A 28 -26.88 14.92 -1.31
CA ARG A 28 -26.42 13.64 -1.87
C ARG A 28 -26.82 13.59 -3.34
N SER A 29 -26.02 14.18 -4.20
CA SER A 29 -26.13 13.95 -5.64
C SER A 29 -25.60 12.52 -5.93
N THR A 30 -26.50 11.57 -6.18
CA THR A 30 -26.17 10.20 -6.58
C THR A 30 -25.58 10.12 -7.99
N LEU A 31 -25.75 11.17 -8.78
CA LEU A 31 -25.41 11.17 -10.22
C LEU A 31 -23.90 11.03 -10.49
N PRO A 32 -22.96 11.68 -9.77
CA PRO A 32 -21.53 11.41 -9.93
C PRO A 32 -21.16 9.96 -9.59
N GLU A 33 -21.79 9.39 -8.55
CA GLU A 33 -21.57 7.99 -8.15
C GLU A 33 -22.08 7.02 -9.22
N GLU A 34 -23.24 7.28 -9.81
CA GLU A 34 -23.79 6.48 -10.90
C GLU A 34 -22.89 6.50 -12.13
N ILE A 35 -22.35 7.67 -12.49
CA ILE A 35 -21.39 7.80 -13.59
C ILE A 35 -20.12 7.00 -13.30
N ALA A 36 -19.56 7.12 -12.08
CA ALA A 36 -18.39 6.38 -11.67
C ALA A 36 -18.63 4.87 -11.75
N ASN A 37 -19.77 4.40 -11.22
CA ASN A 37 -20.16 3.00 -11.27
C ASN A 37 -20.33 2.51 -12.71
N ARG A 38 -20.92 3.32 -13.59
CA ARG A 38 -21.07 2.95 -15.00
C ARG A 38 -19.73 2.77 -15.70
N LEU A 39 -18.76 3.64 -15.43
CA LEU A 39 -17.40 3.49 -15.96
C LEU A 39 -16.71 2.24 -15.41
N LEU A 40 -16.86 1.94 -14.11
CA LEU A 40 -16.35 0.71 -13.52
C LEU A 40 -16.96 -0.55 -14.15
N GLU A 41 -18.27 -0.54 -14.46
CA GLU A 41 -18.92 -1.67 -15.17
C GLU A 41 -18.38 -1.85 -16.59
N LEU A 42 -18.06 -0.78 -17.31
CA LEU A 42 -17.43 -0.88 -18.62
C LEU A 42 -16.01 -1.46 -18.54
N ILE A 43 -15.26 -1.14 -17.48
CA ILE A 43 -13.93 -1.72 -17.21
C ILE A 43 -14.07 -3.20 -16.88
N LYS A 44 -14.98 -3.59 -15.98
CA LYS A 44 -15.25 -5.00 -15.64
C LYS A 44 -15.66 -5.83 -16.86
N ALA A 45 -16.44 -5.24 -17.77
CA ALA A 45 -16.85 -5.88 -19.01
C ALA A 45 -15.75 -5.87 -20.10
N GLU A 46 -14.52 -5.48 -19.77
CA GLU A 46 -13.38 -5.32 -20.69
C GLU A 46 -13.63 -4.41 -21.90
N ARG A 47 -14.66 -3.55 -21.84
CA ARG A 47 -14.96 -2.56 -22.87
C ARG A 47 -14.12 -1.30 -22.76
N LEU A 48 -13.49 -1.10 -21.58
CA LEU A 48 -12.44 -0.13 -21.30
C LEU A 48 -11.27 -0.88 -20.65
N ARG A 49 -10.07 -0.72 -21.20
CA ARG A 49 -8.86 -1.43 -20.75
C ARG A 49 -7.82 -0.47 -20.21
N PRO A 50 -6.88 -0.93 -19.40
CA PRO A 50 -5.72 -0.14 -19.00
C PRO A 50 -5.03 0.52 -20.20
N GLY A 51 -4.80 1.83 -20.10
CA GLY A 51 -4.21 2.65 -21.15
C GLY A 51 -5.22 3.28 -22.10
N ASP A 52 -6.47 2.86 -22.13
CA ASP A 52 -7.48 3.44 -22.98
C ASP A 52 -7.73 4.91 -22.62
N LYS A 53 -7.85 5.72 -23.64
CA LYS A 53 -8.22 7.13 -23.52
C LYS A 53 -9.73 7.28 -23.56
N LEU A 54 -10.31 7.89 -22.53
CA LEU A 54 -11.73 8.24 -22.53
C LEU A 54 -12.03 9.35 -23.57
N PRO A 55 -13.25 9.37 -24.12
CA PRO A 55 -13.70 10.50 -24.94
C PRO A 55 -13.51 11.84 -24.23
N ALA A 56 -13.38 12.92 -24.99
CA ALA A 56 -13.29 14.25 -24.40
C ALA A 56 -14.48 14.52 -23.46
N GLU A 57 -14.26 15.19 -22.33
CA GLU A 57 -15.31 15.46 -21.32
C GLU A 57 -16.61 16.00 -21.93
N ARG A 58 -16.51 16.84 -22.98
CA ARG A 58 -17.68 17.38 -23.64
C ARG A 58 -18.50 16.32 -24.37
N SER A 59 -17.82 15.41 -25.05
CA SER A 59 -18.48 14.32 -25.81
C SER A 59 -19.05 13.29 -24.84
N LEU A 60 -18.28 12.90 -23.85
CA LEU A 60 -18.69 11.91 -22.82
C LEU A 60 -19.90 12.42 -22.00
N ALA A 61 -19.90 13.69 -21.61
CA ALA A 61 -21.04 14.29 -20.90
C ALA A 61 -22.31 14.32 -21.78
N ALA A 62 -22.17 14.63 -23.08
CA ALA A 62 -23.29 14.60 -24.00
C ALA A 62 -23.82 13.18 -24.21
N GLU A 63 -22.95 12.19 -24.35
CA GLU A 63 -23.32 10.77 -24.54
C GLU A 63 -24.04 10.22 -23.31
N MET A 64 -23.56 10.57 -22.09
CA MET A 64 -24.17 10.18 -20.83
C MET A 64 -25.36 11.07 -20.43
N GLN A 65 -25.69 12.09 -21.20
CA GLN A 65 -26.78 13.06 -20.95
C GLN A 65 -26.66 13.74 -19.56
N VAL A 66 -25.44 14.09 -19.18
CA VAL A 66 -25.14 14.74 -17.89
C VAL A 66 -24.44 16.09 -18.11
N SER A 67 -24.44 16.94 -17.09
CA SER A 67 -23.66 18.17 -17.14
C SER A 67 -22.15 17.90 -17.02
N ARG A 68 -21.32 18.72 -17.66
CA ARG A 68 -19.86 18.60 -17.59
C ARG A 68 -19.32 18.72 -16.15
N PRO A 69 -19.83 19.60 -15.26
CA PRO A 69 -19.41 19.62 -13.85
C PRO A 69 -19.62 18.30 -13.14
N VAL A 70 -20.78 17.67 -13.31
CA VAL A 70 -21.13 16.37 -12.69
C VAL A 70 -20.21 15.25 -13.20
N LEU A 71 -20.00 15.17 -14.51
CA LEU A 71 -19.03 14.22 -15.08
C LEU A 71 -17.63 14.44 -14.51
N ARG A 72 -17.18 15.69 -14.41
CA ARG A 72 -15.85 16.02 -13.90
C ARG A 72 -15.69 15.62 -12.43
N GLU A 73 -16.74 15.73 -11.62
CA GLU A 73 -16.75 15.26 -10.24
C GLU A 73 -16.58 13.75 -10.18
N ALA A 74 -17.33 13.00 -10.98
CA ALA A 74 -17.15 11.54 -11.09
C ALA A 74 -15.74 11.14 -11.53
N LEU A 75 -15.19 11.80 -12.55
CA LEU A 75 -13.82 11.53 -13.02
C LEU A 75 -12.77 11.87 -11.96
N ARG A 76 -12.97 12.93 -11.16
CA ARG A 76 -12.09 13.26 -10.05
C ARG A 76 -12.14 12.19 -8.96
N ALA A 77 -13.32 11.69 -8.60
CA ALA A 77 -13.46 10.59 -7.65
C ALA A 77 -12.72 9.34 -8.14
N LEU A 78 -12.91 8.96 -9.41
CA LEU A 78 -12.19 7.85 -10.03
C LEU A 78 -10.66 8.10 -10.10
N ALA A 79 -10.23 9.35 -10.27
CA ALA A 79 -8.81 9.70 -10.25
C ALA A 79 -8.19 9.58 -8.85
N ILE A 80 -8.93 9.96 -7.80
CA ILE A 80 -8.52 9.73 -6.41
C ILE A 80 -8.37 8.22 -6.15
N MET A 81 -9.31 7.41 -6.65
CA MET A 81 -9.27 5.95 -6.57
C MET A 81 -8.22 5.32 -7.49
N LYS A 82 -7.45 6.11 -8.25
CA LYS A 82 -6.47 5.61 -9.23
C LYS A 82 -7.05 4.69 -10.30
N VAL A 83 -8.34 4.78 -10.57
CA VAL A 83 -9.00 4.08 -11.68
C VAL A 83 -8.73 4.80 -13.00
N VAL A 84 -8.71 6.12 -12.96
CA VAL A 84 -8.36 6.95 -14.11
C VAL A 84 -7.22 7.92 -13.77
N GLU A 85 -6.51 8.37 -14.80
CA GLU A 85 -5.49 9.42 -14.71
C GLU A 85 -5.91 10.60 -15.60
N ILE A 86 -6.00 11.79 -15.02
CA ILE A 86 -6.29 13.03 -15.75
C ILE A 86 -4.97 13.68 -16.14
N ARG A 87 -4.60 13.63 -17.42
CA ARG A 87 -3.39 14.25 -17.96
C ARG A 87 -3.76 15.60 -18.54
N GLN A 88 -3.21 16.67 -17.97
CA GLN A 88 -3.50 18.03 -18.38
C GLN A 88 -3.18 18.23 -19.87
N GLY A 89 -4.13 18.77 -20.63
CA GLY A 89 -4.00 18.98 -22.07
C GLY A 89 -4.05 17.71 -22.93
N SER A 90 -3.97 16.51 -22.35
CA SER A 90 -3.98 15.23 -23.08
C SER A 90 -5.32 14.49 -22.98
N GLY A 91 -5.98 14.53 -21.83
CA GLY A 91 -7.25 13.85 -21.56
C GLY A 91 -7.24 12.94 -20.36
N THR A 92 -8.25 12.08 -20.25
CA THR A 92 -8.40 11.10 -19.16
C THR A 92 -8.15 9.70 -19.69
N TYR A 93 -7.37 8.93 -18.97
CA TYR A 93 -6.94 7.57 -19.35
C TYR A 93 -7.28 6.59 -18.25
N ILE A 94 -7.59 5.33 -18.61
CA ILE A 94 -7.70 4.24 -17.65
C ILE A 94 -6.28 3.89 -17.17
N THR A 95 -6.10 3.73 -15.87
CA THR A 95 -4.80 3.36 -15.27
C THR A 95 -4.48 1.88 -15.47
N SER A 96 -3.33 1.42 -14.96
CA SER A 96 -3.00 -0.01 -14.92
C SER A 96 -3.92 -0.83 -14.00
N LEU A 97 -4.75 -0.17 -13.18
CA LEU A 97 -5.66 -0.78 -12.21
C LEU A 97 -4.93 -1.67 -11.18
N GLU A 98 -3.66 -1.36 -10.91
CA GLU A 98 -2.85 -2.10 -9.95
C GLU A 98 -3.37 -1.91 -8.52
N PRO A 99 -3.68 -3.00 -7.77
CA PRO A 99 -4.25 -2.90 -6.42
C PRO A 99 -3.43 -2.07 -5.44
N GLN A 100 -2.09 -2.08 -5.55
CA GLN A 100 -1.20 -1.28 -4.72
C GLN A 100 -1.40 0.23 -4.89
N GLN A 101 -1.84 0.69 -6.06
CA GLN A 101 -2.15 2.10 -6.28
C GLN A 101 -3.37 2.56 -5.49
N LEU A 102 -4.32 1.65 -5.23
CA LEU A 102 -5.51 1.93 -4.42
C LEU A 102 -5.17 2.16 -2.95
N VAL A 103 -4.12 1.49 -2.45
CA VAL A 103 -3.73 1.55 -1.04
C VAL A 103 -2.57 2.51 -0.77
N SER A 104 -1.94 3.07 -1.80
CA SER A 104 -0.82 4.02 -1.63
C SER A 104 -1.17 5.25 -0.78
N HIS A 105 -2.45 5.64 -0.74
CA HIS A 105 -2.93 6.73 0.10
C HIS A 105 -3.02 6.38 1.60
N LEU A 106 -2.94 5.09 1.94
CA LEU A 106 -2.94 4.65 3.34
C LEU A 106 -1.58 4.81 4.01
N ASP A 107 -0.52 5.07 3.25
CA ASP A 107 0.84 5.25 3.78
C ASP A 107 0.90 6.30 4.90
N PHE A 108 0.09 7.37 4.80
CA PHE A 108 0.05 8.40 5.84
C PHE A 108 -0.52 7.89 7.17
N VAL A 109 -1.42 6.89 7.13
CA VAL A 109 -1.99 6.27 8.34
C VAL A 109 -0.93 5.44 9.05
N PHE A 110 -0.11 4.71 8.28
CA PHE A 110 0.91 3.81 8.82
C PHE A 110 2.24 4.50 9.10
N SER A 111 2.50 5.66 8.49
CA SER A 111 3.81 6.34 8.60
C SER A 111 4.11 6.91 9.98
N LYS A 112 3.10 7.22 10.78
CA LYS A 112 3.27 7.91 12.08
C LYS A 112 3.04 6.99 13.28
N ASP A 113 2.50 5.80 13.09
CA ASP A 113 2.09 4.91 14.18
C ASP A 113 2.99 3.67 14.22
N THR A 114 3.79 3.54 15.27
CA THR A 114 4.64 2.37 15.51
C THR A 114 3.82 1.10 15.72
N VAL A 115 2.61 1.19 16.29
CA VAL A 115 1.70 0.06 16.45
C VAL A 115 1.21 -0.41 15.08
N ALA A 116 0.91 0.50 14.19
CA ALA A 116 0.53 0.16 12.81
C ALA A 116 1.66 -0.54 12.05
N LEU A 117 2.92 -0.09 12.22
CA LEU A 117 4.09 -0.76 11.63
C LEU A 117 4.29 -2.18 12.16
N ALA A 118 4.07 -2.42 13.44
CA ALA A 118 4.11 -3.76 14.03
C ALA A 118 3.03 -4.68 13.43
N LYS A 119 1.81 -4.15 13.17
CA LYS A 119 0.75 -4.91 12.52
C LYS A 119 1.04 -5.22 11.04
N VAL A 120 1.71 -4.33 10.33
CA VAL A 120 2.20 -4.61 8.98
C VAL A 120 3.24 -5.74 9.01
N LEU A 121 4.15 -5.74 9.98
CA LEU A 121 5.15 -6.80 10.14
C LEU A 121 4.51 -8.15 10.49
N GLU A 122 3.49 -8.16 11.36
CA GLU A 122 2.69 -9.36 11.66
C GLU A 122 2.04 -9.94 10.40
N ALA A 123 1.45 -9.09 9.54
CA ALA A 123 0.87 -9.50 8.26
C ALA A 123 1.93 -10.04 7.29
N ARG A 124 3.11 -9.39 7.21
CA ARG A 124 4.26 -9.88 6.43
C ARG A 124 4.64 -11.29 6.86
N ARG A 125 4.76 -11.52 8.16
CA ARG A 125 5.15 -12.83 8.73
C ARG A 125 4.21 -13.94 8.26
N VAL A 126 2.90 -13.72 8.33
CA VAL A 126 1.89 -14.69 7.88
C VAL A 126 2.00 -14.96 6.37
N LEU A 127 2.10 -13.90 5.57
CA LEU A 127 2.08 -14.02 4.12
C LEU A 127 3.44 -14.52 3.56
N GLU A 128 4.55 -13.96 4.00
CA GLU A 128 5.87 -14.26 3.43
C GLU A 128 6.34 -15.67 3.79
N VAL A 129 6.11 -16.11 5.03
CA VAL A 129 6.45 -17.49 5.42
C VAL A 129 5.58 -18.51 4.67
N GLY A 130 4.31 -18.18 4.40
CA GLY A 130 3.44 -19.01 3.56
C GLY A 130 3.88 -19.01 2.09
N ASN A 131 4.18 -17.83 1.56
CA ASN A 131 4.59 -17.67 0.16
C ASN A 131 5.90 -18.39 -0.14
N VAL A 132 6.90 -18.28 0.74
CA VAL A 132 8.20 -18.91 0.51
C VAL A 132 8.13 -20.45 0.52
N ARG A 133 7.22 -21.03 1.31
CA ARG A 133 6.94 -22.47 1.27
C ARG A 133 6.41 -22.91 -0.09
N LEU A 134 5.47 -22.15 -0.65
CA LEU A 134 4.91 -22.40 -1.97
C LEU A 134 5.96 -22.17 -3.06
N ALA A 135 6.75 -21.12 -2.93
CA ALA A 135 7.84 -20.81 -3.86
C ALA A 135 8.85 -21.96 -3.91
N ALA A 136 9.28 -22.50 -2.78
CA ALA A 136 10.27 -23.56 -2.72
C ALA A 136 9.88 -24.82 -3.53
N VAL A 137 8.59 -25.11 -3.65
CA VAL A 137 8.12 -26.27 -4.41
C VAL A 137 7.73 -25.97 -5.87
N ARG A 138 7.74 -24.67 -6.26
CA ARG A 138 7.24 -24.24 -7.58
C ARG A 138 8.25 -23.46 -8.41
N ILE A 139 9.26 -22.90 -7.75
CA ILE A 139 10.27 -22.05 -8.38
C ILE A 139 11.00 -22.79 -9.48
N ASP A 140 11.20 -22.12 -10.59
CA ASP A 140 12.01 -22.62 -11.69
C ASP A 140 13.46 -22.07 -11.64
N PRO A 141 14.41 -22.68 -12.42
CA PRO A 141 15.80 -22.24 -12.41
C PRO A 141 16.00 -20.76 -12.81
N HIS A 142 15.19 -20.23 -13.74
CA HIS A 142 15.30 -18.81 -14.15
C HIS A 142 14.85 -17.86 -13.04
N GLN A 143 13.85 -18.25 -12.25
CA GLN A 143 13.42 -17.49 -11.11
C GLN A 143 14.47 -17.49 -10.00
N VAL A 144 15.19 -18.60 -9.79
CA VAL A 144 16.35 -18.67 -8.88
C VAL A 144 17.45 -17.72 -9.34
N GLU A 145 17.84 -17.79 -10.62
CA GLU A 145 18.84 -16.89 -11.21
C GLU A 145 18.47 -15.41 -11.03
N ARG A 146 17.18 -15.08 -11.21
CA ARG A 146 16.66 -13.72 -10.97
C ARG A 146 16.83 -13.29 -9.51
N LEU A 147 16.53 -14.16 -8.55
CA LEU A 147 16.73 -13.86 -7.12
C LEU A 147 18.20 -13.65 -6.80
N GLU A 148 19.10 -14.44 -7.36
CA GLU A 148 20.56 -14.29 -7.22
C GLU A 148 21.05 -12.97 -7.81
N ALA A 149 20.53 -12.59 -8.97
CA ALA A 149 20.87 -11.30 -9.60
C ALA A 149 20.45 -10.13 -8.71
N VAL A 150 19.21 -10.15 -8.18
CA VAL A 150 18.73 -9.12 -7.25
C VAL A 150 19.58 -9.09 -5.99
N LEU A 151 19.95 -10.24 -5.43
CA LEU A 151 20.82 -10.32 -4.25
C LEU A 151 22.23 -9.73 -4.53
N GLY A 152 22.75 -9.97 -5.74
CA GLY A 152 24.00 -9.36 -6.22
C GLY A 152 23.92 -7.84 -6.31
N GLU A 153 22.80 -7.32 -6.83
CA GLU A 153 22.56 -5.87 -6.90
C GLU A 153 22.38 -5.25 -5.49
N MET A 154 21.69 -5.94 -4.58
CA MET A 154 21.55 -5.50 -3.18
C MET A 154 22.92 -5.40 -2.51
N ARG A 155 23.85 -6.35 -2.76
CA ARG A 155 25.21 -6.32 -2.24
C ARG A 155 25.98 -5.11 -2.76
N ALA A 156 25.81 -4.77 -4.03
CA ALA A 156 26.42 -3.57 -4.62
C ALA A 156 25.80 -2.25 -4.10
N ALA A 157 24.53 -2.30 -3.65
CA ALA A 157 23.78 -1.15 -3.15
C ALA A 157 23.81 -1.01 -1.62
N VAL A 158 24.66 -1.76 -0.90
CA VAL A 158 24.66 -1.77 0.58
C VAL A 158 24.94 -0.39 1.19
N ASP A 159 25.64 0.49 0.48
CA ASP A 159 25.92 1.87 0.90
C ASP A 159 24.85 2.89 0.45
N ASP A 160 23.92 2.48 -0.41
CA ASP A 160 22.80 3.30 -0.92
C ASP A 160 21.48 2.78 -0.34
N ALA A 161 20.97 3.45 0.71
CA ALA A 161 19.81 3.02 1.45
C ALA A 161 18.54 2.97 0.58
N ASP A 162 18.33 3.96 -0.30
CA ASP A 162 17.13 4.05 -1.13
C ASP A 162 17.12 2.96 -2.21
N ARG A 163 18.26 2.77 -2.86
CA ARG A 163 18.44 1.71 -3.84
C ARG A 163 18.32 0.32 -3.19
N PHE A 164 18.92 0.13 -2.02
CA PHE A 164 18.82 -1.12 -1.27
C PHE A 164 17.37 -1.44 -0.91
N SER A 165 16.61 -0.46 -0.39
CA SER A 165 15.19 -0.64 -0.04
C SER A 165 14.33 -1.03 -1.26
N THR A 166 14.61 -0.42 -2.41
CA THR A 166 13.92 -0.76 -3.67
C THR A 166 14.21 -2.20 -4.10
N LEU A 167 15.46 -2.64 -3.99
CA LEU A 167 15.88 -4.00 -4.32
C LEU A 167 15.35 -5.03 -3.33
N ASP A 168 15.28 -4.69 -2.04
CA ASP A 168 14.68 -5.53 -1.00
C ASP A 168 13.20 -5.80 -1.30
N ILE A 169 12.43 -4.79 -1.69
CA ILE A 169 11.04 -4.96 -2.15
C ILE A 169 10.99 -5.88 -3.37
N ALA A 170 11.85 -5.65 -4.36
CA ALA A 170 11.89 -6.46 -5.58
C ALA A 170 12.24 -7.93 -5.30
N PHE A 171 13.10 -8.20 -4.30
CA PHE A 171 13.41 -9.55 -3.85
C PHE A 171 12.19 -10.26 -3.28
N HIS A 172 11.48 -9.64 -2.34
CA HIS A 172 10.26 -10.21 -1.74
C HIS A 172 9.12 -10.37 -2.76
N ASP A 173 9.00 -9.46 -3.72
CA ASP A 173 8.03 -9.59 -4.81
C ASP A 173 8.38 -10.78 -5.72
N ALA A 174 9.66 -10.98 -6.06
CA ALA A 174 10.09 -12.12 -6.86
C ALA A 174 9.85 -13.47 -6.17
N VAL A 175 10.08 -13.56 -4.84
CA VAL A 175 9.71 -14.74 -4.04
C VAL A 175 8.20 -14.98 -4.10
N SER A 176 7.40 -13.94 -3.99
CA SER A 176 5.93 -14.06 -4.01
C SER A 176 5.40 -14.44 -5.39
N GLU A 177 6.03 -13.99 -6.46
CA GLU A 177 5.74 -14.41 -7.83
C GLU A 177 6.06 -15.90 -8.03
N ALA A 178 7.21 -16.35 -7.51
CA ALA A 178 7.62 -17.77 -7.56
C ALA A 178 6.67 -18.69 -6.80
N ALA A 179 5.91 -18.19 -5.82
CA ALA A 179 4.84 -18.94 -5.16
C ALA A 179 3.73 -19.37 -6.12
N GLY A 180 3.66 -18.80 -7.34
CA GLY A 180 2.73 -19.22 -8.39
C GLY A 180 1.25 -19.00 -8.05
N ASN A 181 0.95 -18.08 -7.13
CA ASN A 181 -0.40 -17.69 -6.77
C ASN A 181 -0.57 -16.18 -6.96
N PHE A 182 -1.24 -15.80 -8.03
CA PHE A 182 -1.46 -14.41 -8.40
C PHE A 182 -2.07 -13.57 -7.27
N LEU A 183 -3.06 -14.11 -6.54
CA LEU A 183 -3.70 -13.37 -5.45
C LEU A 183 -2.73 -13.10 -4.29
N LEU A 184 -1.92 -14.10 -3.92
CA LEU A 184 -0.90 -13.92 -2.87
C LEU A 184 0.15 -12.89 -3.29
N ALA A 185 0.59 -12.93 -4.56
CA ALA A 185 1.51 -11.93 -5.09
C ALA A 185 0.90 -10.51 -5.05
N GLN A 186 -0.39 -10.35 -5.37
CA GLN A 186 -1.08 -9.05 -5.25
C GLN A 186 -1.17 -8.58 -3.79
N PHE A 187 -1.52 -9.45 -2.85
CA PHE A 187 -1.53 -9.10 -1.43
C PHE A 187 -0.16 -8.70 -0.93
N MET A 188 0.90 -9.39 -1.38
CA MET A 188 2.27 -9.01 -1.00
C MET A 188 2.66 -7.65 -1.55
N ARG A 189 2.31 -7.30 -2.78
CA ARG A 189 2.54 -5.95 -3.31
C ARG A 189 1.87 -4.86 -2.47
N ILE A 190 0.63 -5.11 -2.02
CA ILE A 190 -0.07 -4.20 -1.10
C ILE A 190 0.70 -4.08 0.22
N ILE A 191 1.06 -5.20 0.83
CA ILE A 191 1.80 -5.21 2.09
C ILE A 191 3.19 -4.56 1.92
N ASN A 192 3.88 -4.80 0.82
CA ASN A 192 5.17 -4.18 0.52
C ASN A 192 5.06 -2.65 0.39
N THR A 193 3.98 -2.14 -0.21
CA THR A 193 3.69 -0.70 -0.24
C THR A 193 3.54 -0.15 1.19
N LEU A 194 2.73 -0.78 2.03
CA LEU A 194 2.55 -0.37 3.43
C LEU A 194 3.82 -0.53 4.28
N ALA A 195 4.64 -1.54 3.99
CA ALA A 195 5.90 -1.79 4.69
C ALA A 195 7.05 -0.86 4.25
N LYS A 196 6.88 -0.02 3.22
CA LYS A 196 7.92 0.87 2.71
C LYS A 196 8.51 1.74 3.82
N VAL A 197 7.67 2.38 4.62
CA VAL A 197 8.12 3.22 5.75
C VAL A 197 8.92 2.41 6.78
N SER A 198 8.51 1.17 7.07
CA SER A 198 9.25 0.27 7.96
C SER A 198 10.64 -0.04 7.39
N ARG A 199 10.73 -0.36 6.09
CA ARG A 199 12.00 -0.62 5.41
C ARG A 199 12.92 0.59 5.37
N GLU A 200 12.39 1.78 5.13
CA GLU A 200 13.17 3.02 5.17
C GLU A 200 13.76 3.28 6.57
N ARG A 201 12.97 3.06 7.62
CA ARG A 201 13.44 3.22 9.00
C ARG A 201 14.51 2.18 9.38
N THR A 202 14.26 0.92 9.15
CA THR A 202 15.21 -0.16 9.48
C THR A 202 16.42 -0.13 8.55
N GLY A 203 16.24 0.14 7.28
CA GLY A 203 17.27 0.22 6.27
C GLY A 203 18.17 1.46 6.35
N ALA A 204 17.87 2.45 7.22
CA ALA A 204 18.74 3.60 7.42
C ALA A 204 20.15 3.19 7.91
N SER A 205 20.25 2.17 8.76
CA SER A 205 21.51 1.64 9.26
C SER A 205 22.18 0.70 8.25
N ARG A 206 23.44 0.95 7.90
CA ARG A 206 24.25 0.05 7.07
C ARG A 206 24.31 -1.37 7.65
N GLY A 207 24.53 -1.49 8.97
CA GLY A 207 24.61 -2.80 9.64
C GLY A 207 23.33 -3.62 9.51
N VAL A 208 22.16 -2.96 9.47
CA VAL A 208 20.87 -3.63 9.23
C VAL A 208 20.76 -4.12 7.79
N ARG A 209 21.21 -3.32 6.81
CA ARG A 209 21.26 -3.74 5.40
C ARG A 209 22.18 -4.93 5.17
N GLU A 210 23.39 -4.90 5.76
CA GLU A 210 24.32 -6.03 5.72
C GLU A 210 23.74 -7.29 6.39
N ARG A 211 22.95 -7.13 7.44
CA ARG A 211 22.26 -8.24 8.07
C ARG A 211 21.17 -8.82 7.18
N ALA A 212 20.33 -7.97 6.58
CA ALA A 212 19.30 -8.40 5.64
C ALA A 212 19.89 -9.21 4.49
N LEU A 213 21.02 -8.77 3.92
CA LEU A 213 21.76 -9.53 2.90
C LEU A 213 22.12 -10.95 3.37
N ARG A 214 22.72 -11.06 4.56
CA ARG A 214 23.08 -12.37 5.12
C ARG A 214 21.86 -13.26 5.41
N ASP A 215 20.71 -12.66 5.69
CA ASP A 215 19.47 -13.40 5.93
C ASP A 215 18.83 -13.89 4.63
N HIS A 216 19.02 -13.17 3.50
CA HIS A 216 18.49 -13.57 2.20
C HIS A 216 19.30 -14.71 1.54
N GLU A 217 20.59 -14.84 1.83
CA GLU A 217 21.44 -15.89 1.26
C GLU A 217 20.90 -17.32 1.55
N PRO A 218 20.65 -17.73 2.81
CA PRO A 218 20.09 -19.05 3.10
C PRO A 218 18.66 -19.23 2.55
N LEU A 219 17.92 -18.15 2.35
CA LEU A 219 16.61 -18.19 1.73
C LEU A 219 16.70 -18.63 0.27
N VAL A 220 17.60 -18.02 -0.52
CA VAL A 220 17.84 -18.39 -1.92
C VAL A 220 18.38 -19.82 -2.02
N GLU A 221 19.27 -20.24 -1.12
CA GLU A 221 19.77 -21.62 -1.07
C GLU A 221 18.65 -22.63 -0.83
N ALA A 222 17.74 -22.36 0.13
CA ALA A 222 16.61 -23.23 0.41
C ALA A 222 15.61 -23.28 -0.77
N LEU A 223 15.36 -22.16 -1.45
CA LEU A 223 14.53 -22.10 -2.64
C LEU A 223 15.14 -22.93 -3.78
N ARG A 224 16.46 -22.80 -4.01
CA ARG A 224 17.19 -23.60 -5.02
C ARG A 224 17.14 -25.10 -4.71
N ALA A 225 17.23 -25.47 -3.42
CA ALA A 225 17.16 -26.84 -2.99
C ALA A 225 15.73 -27.44 -3.01
N GLY A 226 14.70 -26.60 -3.23
CA GLY A 226 13.31 -27.03 -3.16
C GLY A 226 12.88 -27.44 -1.76
N ASP A 227 13.49 -26.88 -0.70
CA ASP A 227 13.18 -27.20 0.71
C ASP A 227 12.23 -26.13 1.33
N PRO A 228 10.91 -26.43 1.43
CA PRO A 228 9.94 -25.46 1.95
C PRO A 228 10.10 -25.19 3.45
N ASP A 229 10.64 -26.11 4.21
CA ASP A 229 10.83 -25.94 5.65
C ASP A 229 12.07 -25.11 5.94
N ALA A 230 13.18 -25.34 5.23
CA ALA A 230 14.36 -24.49 5.31
C ALA A 230 14.05 -23.06 4.86
N ALA A 231 13.33 -22.88 3.75
CA ALA A 231 12.91 -21.59 3.23
C ALA A 231 12.03 -20.83 4.25
N ALA A 232 11.08 -21.51 4.86
CA ALA A 232 10.24 -20.93 5.90
C ALA A 232 11.04 -20.48 7.14
N ARG A 233 12.00 -21.31 7.60
CA ARG A 233 12.88 -20.95 8.74
C ARG A 233 13.76 -19.74 8.40
N ALA A 234 14.32 -19.68 7.19
CA ALA A 234 15.13 -18.56 6.76
C ALA A 234 14.33 -17.26 6.70
N MET A 235 13.12 -17.29 6.13
CA MET A 235 12.21 -16.13 6.11
C MET A 235 11.80 -15.68 7.48
N GLN A 236 11.48 -16.63 8.38
CA GLN A 236 11.12 -16.32 9.77
C GLN A 236 12.28 -15.60 10.49
N ALA A 237 13.51 -16.12 10.37
CA ALA A 237 14.69 -15.51 10.97
C ALA A 237 14.97 -14.10 10.43
N HIS A 238 14.80 -13.90 9.11
CA HIS A 238 14.90 -12.59 8.51
C HIS A 238 13.89 -11.59 9.12
N LEU A 239 12.61 -11.99 9.21
CA LEU A 239 11.56 -11.12 9.77
C LEU A 239 11.74 -10.85 11.27
N ASP A 240 12.30 -11.79 12.03
CA ASP A 240 12.67 -11.58 13.42
C ASP A 240 13.75 -10.50 13.57
N HIS A 241 14.75 -10.47 12.68
CA HIS A 241 15.78 -9.42 12.66
C HIS A 241 15.21 -8.06 12.25
N VAL A 242 14.27 -8.02 11.28
CA VAL A 242 13.56 -6.78 10.91
C VAL A 242 12.76 -6.23 12.10
N GLU A 243 12.07 -7.08 12.85
CA GLU A 243 11.32 -6.69 14.05
C GLU A 243 12.22 -6.07 15.13
N HIS A 244 13.36 -6.72 15.41
CA HIS A 244 14.33 -6.18 16.35
C HIS A 244 14.90 -4.82 15.91
N ALA A 245 15.23 -4.68 14.61
CA ALA A 245 15.71 -3.42 14.06
C ALA A 245 14.66 -2.32 14.14
N LEU A 246 13.37 -2.63 13.91
CA LEU A 246 12.28 -1.67 14.03
C LEU A 246 12.09 -1.21 15.50
N GLY A 247 12.16 -2.13 16.46
CA GLY A 247 12.10 -1.80 17.88
C GLY A 247 13.25 -0.89 18.33
N ALA A 248 14.48 -1.17 17.88
CA ALA A 248 15.64 -0.34 18.16
C ALA A 248 15.58 1.05 17.52
N ALA A 249 14.94 1.20 16.37
CA ALA A 249 14.76 2.50 15.70
C ALA A 249 13.65 3.36 16.33
N ALA A 250 12.81 2.78 17.19
CA ALA A 250 11.73 3.47 17.89
C ALA A 250 12.12 3.99 19.30
N SER A 251 13.28 3.56 19.79
CA SER A 251 13.86 3.92 21.10
C SER A 251 14.82 5.08 20.98
#